data_c0e1e10a7185eb30c976d553244d9313
#
_entry.id   c0e1e10a7185eb30c976d553244d9313
#
_cell.length_a   1.000
_cell.length_b   1.000
_cell.length_c   1.000
_cell.angle_alpha   90.00
_cell.angle_beta   90.00
_cell.angle_gamma   90.00
#
_symmetry.space_group_name_H-M   'P 1'
#
loop_
_entity.id
_entity.type
_entity.pdbx_description
1 polymer ?
#
loop_
_entity_poly.entity_id
_entity_poly.type
_entity_poly.pdbx_seq_one_letter_code
_entity_poly.pdbx_strand_id
1 'polypeptide(L)'
;MSVTSTGGTAARPGQTTLITVAPTGAELAKSDVPALPVTIDELVTTAKECRAAGASVIHVHIRGDDARPTLDLVRLADTVRALREATDLIVQLSTGGAVTDSFESRLAVLEARPDACSLTCGTVNFGEDVFMNPWGFVADLYARTQALGVVPEFELFDFGHIATLHRLLSEFGLPFGGHVHCDLVMGVPGGMPGNAATLVHAVAALPEGATWSATGIGRSTLPVLFAALAAGGHLRVGMEDTITYARGRPVVTNAELVERAAAAADLAQRPAMSPADAREMLGVPDYH
;
A
#
# COMPACT_ATOMS: atom_id res chain seq x y z
N MET A 1 -31.89 -37.39 2.46
CA MET A 1 -30.70 -37.35 3.32
C MET A 1 -29.92 -36.09 2.93
N SER A 2 -30.02 -35.07 3.75
CA SER A 2 -29.39 -33.77 3.54
C SER A 2 -28.00 -33.80 4.15
N VAL A 3 -26.95 -33.57 3.38
CA VAL A 3 -25.61 -33.37 3.88
C VAL A 3 -25.31 -31.89 3.76
N THR A 4 -25.51 -31.17 4.86
CA THR A 4 -25.00 -29.81 5.04
C THR A 4 -23.54 -29.90 5.44
N SER A 5 -22.64 -29.70 4.48
CA SER A 5 -21.21 -29.50 4.78
C SER A 5 -20.94 -28.00 4.82
N THR A 6 -20.94 -27.43 6.03
CA THR A 6 -20.40 -26.11 6.32
C THR A 6 -18.94 -26.25 6.72
N GLY A 7 -18.08 -26.58 5.78
CA GLY A 7 -16.64 -26.48 5.96
C GLY A 7 -16.16 -25.25 5.22
N GLY A 8 -15.89 -24.16 5.94
CA GLY A 8 -15.13 -23.04 5.42
C GLY A 8 -13.72 -23.54 5.08
N THR A 9 -13.45 -23.79 3.81
CA THR A 9 -12.10 -24.06 3.33
C THR A 9 -11.36 -22.73 3.33
N ALA A 10 -10.29 -22.62 4.16
CA ALA A 10 -9.33 -21.52 4.04
C ALA A 10 -8.93 -21.37 2.56
N ALA A 11 -9.05 -20.18 2.02
CA ALA A 11 -8.74 -19.91 0.62
C ALA A 11 -7.25 -20.20 0.38
N ARG A 12 -6.93 -20.95 -0.67
CA ARG A 12 -5.53 -21.24 -1.02
C ARG A 12 -4.83 -19.97 -1.48
N PRO A 13 -3.51 -19.80 -1.22
CA PRO A 13 -2.74 -18.69 -1.76
C PRO A 13 -2.98 -18.53 -3.28
N GLY A 14 -3.28 -17.31 -3.75
CA GLY A 14 -3.60 -17.02 -5.14
C GLY A 14 -5.10 -17.10 -5.53
N GLN A 15 -5.99 -17.49 -4.60
CA GLN A 15 -7.45 -17.54 -4.85
C GLN A 15 -8.19 -16.27 -4.41
N THR A 16 -7.54 -15.38 -3.67
CA THR A 16 -8.10 -14.10 -3.20
C THR A 16 -7.19 -12.94 -3.59
N THR A 17 -7.72 -11.72 -3.52
CA THR A 17 -7.02 -10.49 -3.86
C THR A 17 -6.88 -9.61 -2.63
N LEU A 18 -5.64 -9.37 -2.19
CA LEU A 18 -5.35 -8.31 -1.23
C LEU A 18 -5.73 -6.96 -1.84
N ILE A 19 -6.45 -6.13 -1.11
CA ILE A 19 -6.78 -4.76 -1.51
C ILE A 19 -6.24 -3.82 -0.44
N THR A 20 -5.23 -3.03 -0.80
CA THR A 20 -4.71 -1.93 0.00
C THR A 20 -5.44 -0.66 -0.39
N VAL A 21 -5.94 0.11 0.61
CA VAL A 21 -6.45 1.46 0.38
C VAL A 21 -5.42 2.51 0.82
N ALA A 22 -5.09 3.45 -0.07
CA ALA A 22 -4.24 4.62 0.18
C ALA A 22 -5.11 5.89 0.15
N PRO A 23 -5.70 6.32 1.29
CA PRO A 23 -6.79 7.28 1.28
C PRO A 23 -6.39 8.73 1.10
N THR A 24 -5.13 9.11 1.39
CA THR A 24 -4.78 10.53 1.59
C THR A 24 -3.59 10.99 0.75
N GLY A 25 -2.45 10.27 0.83
CA GLY A 25 -1.20 10.73 0.24
C GLY A 25 -0.63 12.03 0.83
N ALA A 26 0.45 12.52 0.23
CA ALA A 26 1.10 13.77 0.62
C ALA A 26 0.81 14.96 -0.33
N GLU A 27 0.37 14.69 -1.57
CA GLU A 27 0.33 15.69 -2.65
C GLU A 27 -0.99 16.49 -2.73
N LEU A 28 -2.12 15.86 -2.37
CA LEU A 28 -3.45 16.46 -2.51
C LEU A 28 -3.88 17.24 -1.27
N ALA A 29 -4.75 18.23 -1.48
CA ALA A 29 -5.41 18.99 -0.42
C ALA A 29 -6.94 18.84 -0.51
N LYS A 30 -7.67 19.23 0.56
CA LYS A 30 -9.15 19.27 0.54
C LYS A 30 -9.72 20.23 -0.51
N SER A 31 -8.94 21.22 -0.96
CA SER A 31 -9.31 22.07 -2.10
C SER A 31 -9.39 21.31 -3.41
N ASP A 32 -8.60 20.25 -3.57
CA ASP A 32 -8.58 19.41 -4.77
C ASP A 32 -9.66 18.33 -4.68
N VAL A 33 -9.79 17.72 -3.50
CA VAL A 33 -10.79 16.70 -3.20
C VAL A 33 -11.39 16.96 -1.83
N PRO A 34 -12.61 17.53 -1.72
CA PRO A 34 -13.24 17.84 -0.43
C PRO A 34 -13.40 16.64 0.52
N ALA A 35 -13.51 15.43 -0.02
CA ALA A 35 -13.64 14.20 0.74
C ALA A 35 -12.30 13.58 1.18
N LEU A 36 -11.16 14.22 0.89
CA LEU A 36 -9.84 13.74 1.32
C LEU A 36 -9.79 13.70 2.87
N PRO A 37 -9.51 12.52 3.50
CA PRO A 37 -9.43 12.45 4.95
C PRO A 37 -8.11 13.06 5.45
N VAL A 38 -8.20 14.07 6.31
CA VAL A 38 -7.04 14.81 6.86
C VAL A 38 -6.99 14.79 8.38
N THR A 39 -8.07 14.44 9.07
CA THR A 39 -8.11 14.25 10.52
C THR A 39 -8.12 12.78 10.89
N ILE A 40 -7.77 12.46 12.14
CA ILE A 40 -7.84 11.07 12.65
C ILE A 40 -9.26 10.51 12.53
N ASP A 41 -10.29 11.31 12.90
CA ASP A 41 -11.69 10.88 12.83
C ASP A 41 -12.14 10.61 11.38
N GLU A 42 -11.70 11.43 10.42
CA GLU A 42 -11.95 11.20 9.00
C GLU A 42 -11.24 9.94 8.49
N LEU A 43 -10.00 9.70 8.91
CA LEU A 43 -9.26 8.47 8.58
C LEU A 43 -9.94 7.23 9.17
N VAL A 44 -10.39 7.30 10.42
CA VAL A 44 -11.13 6.20 11.08
C VAL A 44 -12.44 5.91 10.35
N THR A 45 -13.19 6.94 9.98
CA THR A 45 -14.44 6.78 9.21
C THR A 45 -14.15 6.14 7.86
N THR A 46 -13.18 6.66 7.14
CA THR A 46 -12.74 6.11 5.84
C THR A 46 -12.26 4.67 5.97
N ALA A 47 -11.49 4.33 7.02
CA ALA A 47 -11.03 2.98 7.28
C ALA A 47 -12.19 1.98 7.44
N LYS A 48 -13.22 2.35 8.23
CA LYS A 48 -14.42 1.51 8.42
C LYS A 48 -15.18 1.29 7.12
N GLU A 49 -15.37 2.34 6.34
CA GLU A 49 -16.06 2.26 5.04
C GLU A 49 -15.26 1.39 4.05
N CYS A 50 -13.94 1.59 3.94
CA CYS A 50 -13.07 0.81 3.06
C CYS A 50 -12.96 -0.64 3.51
N ARG A 51 -12.94 -0.91 4.83
CA ARG A 51 -12.98 -2.27 5.36
C ARG A 51 -14.27 -2.99 4.98
N ALA A 52 -15.41 -2.32 5.09
CA ALA A 52 -16.70 -2.87 4.66
C ALA A 52 -16.76 -3.12 3.16
N ALA A 53 -16.05 -2.33 2.36
CA ALA A 53 -15.93 -2.45 0.91
C ALA A 53 -14.97 -3.56 0.45
N GLY A 54 -14.15 -4.14 1.35
CA GLY A 54 -13.24 -5.26 1.05
C GLY A 54 -11.74 -4.95 1.14
N ALA A 55 -11.33 -3.81 1.69
CA ALA A 55 -9.92 -3.55 1.97
C ALA A 55 -9.41 -4.44 3.12
N SER A 56 -8.14 -4.82 3.05
CA SER A 56 -7.43 -5.57 4.10
C SER A 56 -6.27 -4.78 4.71
N VAL A 57 -5.73 -3.81 3.99
CA VAL A 57 -4.63 -2.94 4.41
C VAL A 57 -5.05 -1.49 4.20
N ILE A 58 -4.67 -0.62 5.12
CA ILE A 58 -4.76 0.83 4.96
C ILE A 58 -3.35 1.44 4.99
N HIS A 59 -2.95 2.07 3.89
CA HIS A 59 -1.71 2.84 3.74
C HIS A 59 -1.94 4.28 4.15
N VAL A 60 -1.23 4.77 5.14
CA VAL A 60 -1.57 6.02 5.82
C VAL A 60 -0.49 7.08 5.69
N HIS A 61 -0.88 8.23 5.18
CA HIS A 61 -0.23 9.52 5.38
C HIS A 61 -1.06 10.34 6.35
N ILE A 62 -0.42 11.01 7.32
CA ILE A 62 -1.11 11.88 8.27
C ILE A 62 -0.96 13.35 7.91
N ARG A 63 -1.87 14.16 8.42
CA ARG A 63 -1.89 15.61 8.24
C ARG A 63 -1.86 16.32 9.59
N GLY A 64 -1.21 17.49 9.63
CA GLY A 64 -1.23 18.39 10.78
C GLY A 64 -2.59 19.10 10.95
N ASP A 65 -2.70 19.94 11.96
CA ASP A 65 -3.92 20.74 12.20
C ASP A 65 -4.17 21.76 11.08
N ASP A 66 -3.14 22.11 10.34
CA ASP A 66 -3.20 22.95 9.14
C ASP A 66 -3.53 22.15 7.86
N ALA A 67 -3.87 20.88 7.99
CA ALA A 67 -4.15 19.92 6.92
C ALA A 67 -2.95 19.65 5.98
N ARG A 68 -1.73 20.09 6.33
CA ARG A 68 -0.50 19.79 5.56
C ARG A 68 0.09 18.45 5.97
N PRO A 69 0.85 17.77 5.08
CA PRO A 69 1.58 16.56 5.41
C PRO A 69 2.47 16.77 6.64
N THR A 70 2.55 15.76 7.50
CA THR A 70 3.42 15.78 8.69
C THR A 70 3.85 14.37 9.04
N LEU A 71 5.02 14.24 9.71
CA LEU A 71 5.52 13.01 10.31
C LEU A 71 5.62 13.15 11.83
N ASP A 72 4.73 13.96 12.45
CA ASP A 72 4.65 14.10 13.90
C ASP A 72 4.41 12.74 14.57
N LEU A 73 5.33 12.33 15.43
CA LEU A 73 5.35 10.98 16.04
C LEU A 73 4.17 10.74 16.98
N VAL A 74 3.72 11.76 17.71
CA VAL A 74 2.58 11.63 18.61
C VAL A 74 1.32 11.39 17.80
N ARG A 75 1.12 12.20 16.76
CA ARG A 75 -0.02 12.06 15.85
C ARG A 75 0.01 10.74 15.07
N LEU A 76 1.19 10.27 14.64
CA LEU A 76 1.35 8.95 14.02
C LEU A 76 0.91 7.83 14.97
N ALA A 77 1.41 7.85 16.22
CA ALA A 77 1.05 6.85 17.22
C ALA A 77 -0.45 6.88 17.57
N ASP A 78 -1.03 8.07 17.71
CA ASP A 78 -2.47 8.24 17.95
C ASP A 78 -3.31 7.73 16.78
N THR A 79 -2.86 7.98 15.54
CA THR A 79 -3.53 7.47 14.33
C THR A 79 -3.48 5.94 14.26
N VAL A 80 -2.31 5.32 14.50
CA VAL A 80 -2.16 3.85 14.52
C VAL A 80 -3.10 3.24 15.56
N ARG A 81 -3.11 3.80 16.78
CA ARG A 81 -3.99 3.33 17.86
C ARG A 81 -5.46 3.45 17.47
N ALA A 82 -5.91 4.60 16.99
CA ALA A 82 -7.30 4.85 16.62
C ALA A 82 -7.79 3.91 15.50
N LEU A 83 -6.95 3.65 14.49
CA LEU A 83 -7.27 2.73 13.40
C LEU A 83 -7.38 1.28 13.89
N ARG A 84 -6.47 0.81 14.75
CA ARG A 84 -6.51 -0.53 15.35
C ARG A 84 -7.72 -0.73 16.27
N GLU A 85 -8.11 0.29 17.03
CA GLU A 85 -9.31 0.23 17.87
C GLU A 85 -10.60 0.20 17.04
N ALA A 86 -10.57 0.79 15.85
CA ALA A 86 -11.76 0.97 15.01
C ALA A 86 -12.00 -0.15 13.99
N THR A 87 -10.93 -0.84 13.54
CA THR A 87 -10.98 -1.85 12.47
C THR A 87 -9.95 -2.96 12.69
N ASP A 88 -10.11 -4.07 11.95
CA ASP A 88 -9.14 -5.16 11.86
C ASP A 88 -8.14 -5.01 10.70
N LEU A 89 -8.14 -3.86 9.99
CA LEU A 89 -7.21 -3.58 8.90
C LEU A 89 -5.75 -3.65 9.37
N ILE A 90 -4.87 -4.10 8.49
CA ILE A 90 -3.43 -3.93 8.68
C ILE A 90 -3.12 -2.44 8.51
N VAL A 91 -2.54 -1.82 9.52
CA VAL A 91 -2.16 -0.42 9.49
C VAL A 91 -0.72 -0.29 8.99
N GLN A 92 -0.58 0.21 7.76
CA GLN A 92 0.70 0.49 7.13
C GLN A 92 0.96 1.99 7.14
N LEU A 93 2.08 2.44 7.70
CA LEU A 93 2.49 3.84 7.62
C LEU A 93 3.41 4.06 6.42
N SER A 94 3.19 5.20 5.73
CA SER A 94 4.15 5.67 4.74
C SER A 94 5.44 6.15 5.42
N THR A 95 6.59 5.65 4.96
CA THR A 95 7.90 6.20 5.29
C THR A 95 8.39 7.21 4.24
N GLY A 96 7.55 7.47 3.23
CA GLY A 96 7.82 8.46 2.17
C GLY A 96 7.71 9.88 2.69
N GLY A 97 6.63 10.17 3.40
CA GLY A 97 6.28 11.54 3.77
C GLY A 97 6.03 12.43 2.55
N ALA A 98 6.34 13.72 2.67
CA ALA A 98 6.49 14.61 1.54
C ALA A 98 7.94 14.52 0.99
N VAL A 99 8.16 14.87 -0.28
CA VAL A 99 9.50 14.84 -0.92
C VAL A 99 10.53 15.71 -0.21
N THR A 100 10.08 16.65 0.62
CA THR A 100 10.91 17.58 1.41
C THR A 100 11.26 17.06 2.81
N ASP A 101 10.67 15.94 3.25
CA ASP A 101 10.92 15.42 4.60
C ASP A 101 12.34 14.85 4.73
N SER A 102 12.94 15.08 5.90
CA SER A 102 14.29 14.59 6.18
C SER A 102 14.33 13.07 6.31
N PHE A 103 15.44 12.44 5.99
CA PHE A 103 15.64 11.00 6.20
C PHE A 103 15.46 10.61 7.68
N GLU A 104 15.89 11.46 8.61
CA GLU A 104 15.72 11.23 10.03
C GLU A 104 14.24 11.14 10.42
N SER A 105 13.41 12.10 9.99
CA SER A 105 11.97 12.10 10.25
C SER A 105 11.29 10.87 9.62
N ARG A 106 11.69 10.50 8.40
CA ARG A 106 11.16 9.34 7.70
C ARG A 106 11.52 8.02 8.37
N LEU A 107 12.75 7.88 8.90
CA LEU A 107 13.17 6.74 9.70
C LEU A 107 12.42 6.65 11.03
N ALA A 108 12.11 7.79 11.63
CA ALA A 108 11.43 7.87 12.92
C ALA A 108 9.96 7.41 12.87
N VAL A 109 9.33 7.39 11.68
CA VAL A 109 7.94 6.91 11.50
C VAL A 109 7.71 5.54 12.14
N LEU A 110 8.71 4.66 12.10
CA LEU A 110 8.61 3.30 12.66
C LEU A 110 8.48 3.27 14.19
N GLU A 111 8.83 4.35 14.89
CA GLU A 111 8.66 4.45 16.35
C GLU A 111 7.16 4.50 16.76
N ALA A 112 6.27 4.85 15.82
CA ALA A 112 4.82 4.76 16.02
C ALA A 112 4.30 3.31 16.03
N ARG A 113 5.16 2.31 15.80
CA ARG A 113 4.84 0.87 15.85
C ARG A 113 3.65 0.46 14.98
N PRO A 114 3.63 0.79 13.68
CA PRO A 114 2.60 0.27 12.78
C PRO A 114 2.74 -1.25 12.57
N ASP A 115 1.74 -1.88 11.95
CA ASP A 115 1.81 -3.30 11.54
C ASP A 115 2.80 -3.49 10.39
N ALA A 116 2.77 -2.56 9.45
CA ALA A 116 3.60 -2.55 8.25
C ALA A 116 4.05 -1.12 7.91
N CYS A 117 4.99 -0.99 7.02
CA CYS A 117 5.38 0.30 6.44
C CYS A 117 5.69 0.15 4.95
N SER A 118 5.57 1.23 4.17
CA SER A 118 6.15 1.27 2.84
C SER A 118 7.68 1.46 2.91
N LEU A 119 8.39 0.86 1.96
CA LEU A 119 9.84 1.00 1.79
C LEU A 119 10.15 1.19 0.31
N THR A 120 10.35 2.43 -0.11
CA THR A 120 10.68 2.75 -1.49
C THR A 120 12.12 2.39 -1.80
N CYS A 121 12.33 1.48 -2.76
CA CYS A 121 13.64 0.85 -3.03
C CYS A 121 14.61 1.69 -3.86
N GLY A 122 14.37 2.98 -4.06
CA GLY A 122 15.30 3.82 -4.80
C GLY A 122 14.79 5.23 -5.06
N THR A 123 15.69 6.12 -5.45
CA THR A 123 15.38 7.48 -5.86
C THR A 123 14.68 7.49 -7.21
N VAL A 124 13.66 8.31 -7.36
CA VAL A 124 12.89 8.46 -8.60
C VAL A 124 12.55 9.93 -8.84
N ASN A 125 12.51 10.37 -10.12
CA ASN A 125 11.87 11.61 -10.47
C ASN A 125 10.37 11.49 -10.21
N PHE A 126 9.80 12.46 -9.50
CA PHE A 126 8.41 12.44 -9.06
C PHE A 126 7.71 13.72 -9.55
N GLY A 127 7.23 13.70 -10.79
CA GLY A 127 6.74 14.90 -11.46
C GLY A 127 7.87 15.89 -11.69
N GLU A 128 7.76 17.09 -11.12
CA GLU A 128 8.77 18.15 -11.19
C GLU A 128 9.83 18.02 -10.08
N ASP A 129 9.62 17.11 -9.11
CA ASP A 129 10.48 16.91 -7.95
C ASP A 129 11.30 15.62 -8.05
N VAL A 130 12.11 15.37 -7.03
CA VAL A 130 12.89 14.14 -6.87
C VAL A 130 12.57 13.52 -5.52
N PHE A 131 12.00 12.32 -5.54
CA PHE A 131 11.80 11.54 -4.33
C PHE A 131 13.07 10.77 -3.98
N MET A 132 13.80 11.27 -3.01
CA MET A 132 15.13 10.79 -2.65
C MET A 132 15.06 9.54 -1.77
N ASN A 133 15.62 8.42 -2.24
CA ASN A 133 15.80 7.17 -1.50
C ASN A 133 17.17 6.56 -1.85
N PRO A 134 18.29 7.18 -1.42
CA PRO A 134 19.62 6.65 -1.71
C PRO A 134 19.84 5.35 -0.94
N TRP A 135 20.77 4.51 -1.43
CA TRP A 135 21.07 3.19 -0.87
C TRP A 135 21.25 3.19 0.66
N GLY A 136 22.02 4.14 1.20
CA GLY A 136 22.25 4.19 2.66
C GLY A 136 20.94 4.34 3.43
N PHE A 137 20.03 5.23 2.98
CA PHE A 137 18.72 5.40 3.61
C PHE A 137 17.86 4.15 3.49
N VAL A 138 17.83 3.51 2.32
CA VAL A 138 17.06 2.27 2.09
C VAL A 138 17.54 1.15 3.01
N ALA A 139 18.87 0.97 3.14
CA ALA A 139 19.48 -0.03 4.02
C ALA A 139 19.19 0.26 5.51
N ASP A 140 19.29 1.53 5.94
CA ASP A 140 19.02 1.94 7.32
C ASP A 140 17.53 1.72 7.66
N LEU A 141 16.63 2.08 6.75
CA LEU A 141 15.19 1.86 6.93
C LEU A 141 14.89 0.36 7.04
N TYR A 142 15.46 -0.46 6.17
CA TYR A 142 15.30 -1.91 6.22
C TYR A 142 15.81 -2.51 7.55
N ALA A 143 16.98 -2.10 8.01
CA ALA A 143 17.52 -2.55 9.30
C ALA A 143 16.61 -2.16 10.47
N ARG A 144 15.99 -0.96 10.43
CA ARG A 144 15.03 -0.54 11.44
C ARG A 144 13.73 -1.34 11.41
N THR A 145 13.20 -1.71 10.24
CA THR A 145 12.02 -2.58 10.17
C THR A 145 12.27 -3.91 10.88
N GLN A 146 13.44 -4.51 10.67
CA GLN A 146 13.87 -5.73 11.36
C GLN A 146 13.95 -5.54 12.88
N ALA A 147 14.60 -4.47 13.33
CA ALA A 147 14.82 -4.19 14.76
C ALA A 147 13.51 -3.90 15.50
N LEU A 148 12.55 -3.26 14.85
CA LEU A 148 11.29 -2.82 15.45
C LEU A 148 10.13 -3.80 15.23
N GLY A 149 10.32 -4.86 14.42
CA GLY A 149 9.29 -5.84 14.14
C GLY A 149 8.16 -5.29 13.26
N VAL A 150 8.48 -4.42 12.30
CA VAL A 150 7.54 -3.84 11.34
C VAL A 150 7.71 -4.53 9.99
N VAL A 151 6.62 -4.96 9.35
CA VAL A 151 6.67 -5.63 8.05
C VAL A 151 6.83 -4.59 6.93
N PRO A 152 7.89 -4.62 6.11
CA PRO A 152 8.01 -3.71 4.99
C PRO A 152 7.25 -4.21 3.75
N GLU A 153 6.53 -3.31 3.07
CA GLU A 153 6.09 -3.46 1.69
C GLU A 153 7.07 -2.68 0.80
N PHE A 154 7.65 -3.36 -0.20
CA PHE A 154 8.67 -2.76 -1.07
C PHE A 154 8.01 -2.03 -2.24
N GLU A 155 8.03 -0.69 -2.21
CA GLU A 155 7.53 0.14 -3.31
C GLU A 155 8.57 0.25 -4.42
N LEU A 156 8.17 -0.12 -5.63
CA LEU A 156 9.01 -0.22 -6.81
C LEU A 156 8.47 0.69 -7.92
N PHE A 157 9.06 1.86 -8.08
CA PHE A 157 8.66 2.86 -9.08
C PHE A 157 9.39 2.69 -10.42
N ASP A 158 10.49 1.91 -10.42
CA ASP A 158 11.34 1.70 -11.58
C ASP A 158 12.02 0.32 -11.53
N PHE A 159 12.51 -0.16 -12.68
CA PHE A 159 13.25 -1.42 -12.76
C PHE A 159 14.55 -1.42 -11.93
N GLY A 160 15.21 -0.26 -11.78
CA GLY A 160 16.36 -0.09 -10.91
C GLY A 160 16.03 -0.36 -9.44
N HIS A 161 14.79 -0.09 -9.00
CA HIS A 161 14.32 -0.41 -7.65
C HIS A 161 14.23 -1.92 -7.41
N ILE A 162 13.87 -2.70 -8.44
CA ILE A 162 13.87 -4.18 -8.36
C ILE A 162 15.30 -4.69 -8.13
N ALA A 163 16.28 -4.14 -8.85
CA ALA A 163 17.68 -4.49 -8.63
C ALA A 163 18.16 -4.11 -7.21
N THR A 164 17.72 -2.97 -6.69
CA THR A 164 17.99 -2.56 -5.31
C THR A 164 17.38 -3.54 -4.30
N LEU A 165 16.14 -4.00 -4.53
CA LEU A 165 15.49 -5.01 -3.70
C LEU A 165 16.27 -6.32 -3.69
N HIS A 166 16.69 -6.83 -4.84
CA HIS A 166 17.54 -8.03 -4.92
C HIS A 166 18.84 -7.86 -4.13
N ARG A 167 19.49 -6.69 -4.24
CA ARG A 167 20.68 -6.36 -3.47
C ARG A 167 20.38 -6.35 -1.97
N LEU A 168 19.28 -5.73 -1.55
CA LEU A 168 18.88 -5.65 -0.15
C LEU A 168 18.70 -7.05 0.46
N LEU A 169 17.96 -7.91 -0.22
CA LEU A 169 17.73 -9.30 0.21
C LEU A 169 19.02 -10.12 0.23
N SER A 170 19.94 -9.88 -0.72
CA SER A 170 21.25 -10.56 -0.76
C SER A 170 22.16 -10.14 0.40
N GLU A 171 22.14 -8.85 0.78
CA GLU A 171 23.03 -8.32 1.84
C GLU A 171 22.45 -8.54 3.25
N PHE A 172 21.13 -8.47 3.42
CA PHE A 172 20.49 -8.46 4.74
C PHE A 172 19.52 -9.63 5.00
N GLY A 173 19.25 -10.48 4.00
CA GLY A 173 18.30 -11.60 4.12
C GLY A 173 16.84 -11.18 3.96
N LEU A 174 15.91 -12.07 4.35
CA LEU A 174 14.48 -11.82 4.26
C LEU A 174 14.01 -10.75 5.26
N PRO A 175 12.93 -10.01 4.93
CA PRO A 175 12.37 -9.00 5.82
C PRO A 175 11.78 -9.61 7.10
N PHE A 176 11.51 -8.77 8.09
CA PHE A 176 10.66 -9.16 9.21
C PHE A 176 9.32 -9.68 8.68
N GLY A 177 8.80 -10.75 9.29
CA GLY A 177 7.66 -11.51 8.74
C GLY A 177 8.05 -12.63 7.77
N GLY A 178 9.29 -12.62 7.25
CA GLY A 178 9.84 -13.72 6.44
C GLY A 178 9.28 -13.80 5.02
N HIS A 179 8.43 -12.85 4.59
CA HIS A 179 7.80 -12.82 3.27
C HIS A 179 8.09 -11.51 2.53
N VAL A 180 8.41 -11.60 1.24
CA VAL A 180 8.63 -10.43 0.38
C VAL A 180 7.32 -10.07 -0.31
N HIS A 181 6.79 -8.88 -0.01
CA HIS A 181 5.66 -8.30 -0.72
C HIS A 181 6.06 -6.97 -1.35
N CYS A 182 5.74 -6.80 -2.63
CA CYS A 182 6.09 -5.61 -3.42
C CYS A 182 4.83 -4.85 -3.83
N ASP A 183 4.92 -3.52 -3.95
CA ASP A 183 3.96 -2.73 -4.69
C ASP A 183 4.63 -2.12 -5.93
N LEU A 184 4.15 -2.50 -7.11
CA LEU A 184 4.58 -1.95 -8.39
C LEU A 184 3.84 -0.64 -8.64
N VAL A 185 4.43 0.49 -8.26
CA VAL A 185 3.84 1.82 -8.42
C VAL A 185 4.12 2.35 -9.82
N MET A 186 3.08 2.43 -10.65
CA MET A 186 3.20 2.62 -12.08
C MET A 186 2.47 3.87 -12.58
N GLY A 187 3.09 4.60 -13.49
CA GLY A 187 2.49 5.77 -14.13
C GLY A 187 2.78 7.10 -13.45
N VAL A 188 3.64 7.12 -12.44
CA VAL A 188 4.23 8.37 -11.91
C VAL A 188 5.10 8.99 -13.01
N PRO A 189 4.98 10.31 -13.29
CA PRO A 189 5.90 10.97 -14.20
C PRO A 189 7.34 10.89 -13.69
N GLY A 190 8.21 10.21 -14.46
CA GLY A 190 9.58 9.93 -14.07
C GLY A 190 9.87 8.49 -13.63
N GLY A 191 8.83 7.70 -13.33
CA GLY A 191 8.92 6.27 -13.06
C GLY A 191 8.49 5.40 -14.23
N MET A 192 8.31 4.10 -13.99
CA MET A 192 7.90 3.15 -15.02
C MET A 192 6.47 3.42 -15.54
N PRO A 193 6.23 3.22 -16.87
CA PRO A 193 4.92 3.45 -17.46
C PRO A 193 3.81 2.55 -16.88
N GLY A 194 2.62 3.12 -16.63
CA GLY A 194 1.45 2.40 -16.12
C GLY A 194 0.68 1.69 -17.22
N ASN A 195 1.18 0.55 -17.70
CA ASN A 195 0.54 -0.29 -18.71
C ASN A 195 0.86 -1.78 -18.51
N ALA A 196 0.06 -2.65 -19.14
CA ALA A 196 0.17 -4.10 -18.98
C ALA A 196 1.53 -4.67 -19.41
N ALA A 197 2.14 -4.15 -20.47
CA ALA A 197 3.43 -4.65 -20.96
C ALA A 197 4.53 -4.41 -19.93
N THR A 198 4.61 -3.19 -19.38
CA THR A 198 5.57 -2.85 -18.32
C THR A 198 5.34 -3.71 -17.07
N LEU A 199 4.07 -3.89 -16.65
CA LEU A 199 3.72 -4.73 -15.50
C LEU A 199 4.25 -6.16 -15.66
N VAL A 200 4.00 -6.80 -16.79
CA VAL A 200 4.46 -8.19 -17.03
C VAL A 200 5.98 -8.30 -16.94
N HIS A 201 6.72 -7.34 -17.50
CA HIS A 201 8.17 -7.33 -17.40
C HIS A 201 8.66 -7.09 -15.96
N ALA A 202 8.02 -6.18 -15.22
CA ALA A 202 8.39 -5.91 -13.84
C ALA A 202 8.14 -7.15 -12.95
N VAL A 203 6.98 -7.80 -13.09
CA VAL A 203 6.66 -9.03 -12.34
C VAL A 203 7.66 -10.14 -12.62
N ALA A 204 8.07 -10.31 -13.88
CA ALA A 204 9.06 -11.33 -14.25
C ALA A 204 10.47 -11.09 -13.65
N ALA A 205 10.75 -9.86 -13.18
CA ALA A 205 12.01 -9.50 -12.56
C ALA A 205 11.99 -9.52 -11.02
N LEU A 206 10.81 -9.72 -10.40
CA LEU A 206 10.68 -9.79 -8.94
C LEU A 206 11.43 -10.98 -8.34
N PRO A 207 11.81 -10.94 -7.06
CA PRO A 207 12.37 -12.09 -6.35
C PRO A 207 11.44 -13.31 -6.42
N GLU A 208 12.03 -14.50 -6.54
CA GLU A 208 11.28 -15.75 -6.55
C GLU A 208 10.45 -15.91 -5.27
N GLY A 209 9.18 -16.27 -5.41
CA GLY A 209 8.23 -16.43 -4.29
C GLY A 209 7.68 -15.13 -3.71
N ALA A 210 8.08 -13.97 -4.23
CA ALA A 210 7.48 -12.70 -3.81
C ALA A 210 6.00 -12.62 -4.26
N THR A 211 5.13 -12.13 -3.37
CA THR A 211 3.80 -11.64 -3.75
C THR A 211 3.88 -10.17 -4.12
N TRP A 212 2.88 -9.67 -4.84
CA TRP A 212 2.93 -8.29 -5.29
C TRP A 212 1.54 -7.70 -5.50
N SER A 213 1.42 -6.42 -5.18
CA SER A 213 0.36 -5.52 -5.57
C SER A 213 0.80 -4.67 -6.76
N ALA A 214 -0.14 -4.06 -7.45
CA ALA A 214 0.16 -3.02 -8.42
C ALA A 214 -0.76 -1.81 -8.23
N THR A 215 -0.12 -0.65 -8.30
CA THR A 215 -0.72 0.68 -8.14
C THR A 215 -0.62 1.43 -9.46
N GLY A 216 -1.74 1.86 -10.00
CA GLY A 216 -1.77 2.71 -11.18
C GLY A 216 -2.10 4.16 -10.84
N ILE A 217 -1.20 5.09 -11.14
CA ILE A 217 -1.40 6.50 -10.83
C ILE A 217 -2.25 7.21 -11.90
N GLY A 218 -3.26 7.94 -11.45
CA GLY A 218 -4.16 8.73 -12.29
C GLY A 218 -4.82 7.91 -13.40
N ARG A 219 -4.55 8.24 -14.66
CA ARG A 219 -5.12 7.53 -15.82
C ARG A 219 -4.67 6.08 -15.96
N SER A 220 -3.61 5.68 -15.27
CA SER A 220 -3.10 4.30 -15.29
C SER A 220 -3.82 3.36 -14.32
N THR A 221 -4.66 3.89 -13.42
CA THR A 221 -5.34 3.10 -12.37
C THR A 221 -6.08 1.90 -12.94
N LEU A 222 -7.00 2.08 -13.87
CA LEU A 222 -7.78 0.96 -14.42
C LEU A 222 -6.95 0.01 -15.31
N PRO A 223 -6.10 0.49 -16.23
CA PRO A 223 -5.22 -0.38 -17.01
C PRO A 223 -4.34 -1.28 -16.15
N VAL A 224 -3.73 -0.72 -15.08
CA VAL A 224 -2.87 -1.47 -14.17
C VAL A 224 -3.67 -2.44 -13.30
N LEU A 225 -4.83 -2.01 -12.75
CA LEU A 225 -5.72 -2.85 -11.95
C LEU A 225 -6.13 -4.13 -12.71
N PHE A 226 -6.62 -4.00 -13.93
CA PHE A 226 -7.03 -5.15 -14.72
C PHE A 226 -5.85 -6.04 -15.14
N ALA A 227 -4.71 -5.44 -15.47
CA ALA A 227 -3.50 -6.19 -15.78
C ALA A 227 -2.98 -6.96 -14.56
N ALA A 228 -3.01 -6.35 -13.36
CA ALA A 228 -2.63 -7.01 -12.11
C ALA A 228 -3.51 -8.22 -11.81
N LEU A 229 -4.84 -8.07 -11.90
CA LEU A 229 -5.78 -9.19 -11.71
C LEU A 229 -5.53 -10.33 -12.69
N ALA A 230 -5.34 -10.01 -13.97
CA ALA A 230 -5.07 -10.99 -15.01
C ALA A 230 -3.75 -11.74 -14.82
N ALA A 231 -2.74 -11.07 -14.25
CA ALA A 231 -1.42 -11.64 -13.98
C ALA A 231 -1.29 -12.30 -12.59
N GLY A 232 -2.35 -12.36 -11.79
CA GLY A 232 -2.35 -13.01 -10.47
C GLY A 232 -1.89 -12.12 -9.32
N GLY A 233 -1.70 -10.82 -9.53
CA GLY A 233 -1.30 -9.86 -8.50
C GLY A 233 -2.45 -9.37 -7.62
N HIS A 234 -2.09 -8.57 -6.64
CA HIS A 234 -2.98 -7.86 -5.72
C HIS A 234 -3.12 -6.39 -6.12
N LEU A 235 -3.89 -5.61 -5.38
CA LEU A 235 -4.29 -4.27 -5.77
C LEU A 235 -4.03 -3.25 -4.67
N ARG A 236 -3.57 -2.05 -5.06
CA ARG A 236 -3.68 -0.85 -4.25
C ARG A 236 -4.52 0.18 -4.99
N VAL A 237 -5.43 0.84 -4.27
CA VAL A 237 -6.32 1.90 -4.77
C VAL A 237 -6.55 2.96 -3.69
N GLY A 238 -6.89 4.18 -4.09
CA GLY A 238 -7.21 5.25 -3.14
C GLY A 238 -7.12 6.62 -3.78
N MET A 239 -7.56 7.65 -3.04
CA MET A 239 -7.50 9.03 -3.48
C MET A 239 -6.04 9.53 -3.62
N GLU A 240 -5.09 8.92 -2.91
CA GLU A 240 -3.67 9.16 -3.11
C GLU A 240 -3.24 8.87 -4.55
N ASP A 241 -3.78 7.81 -5.14
CA ASP A 241 -3.35 7.29 -6.44
C ASP A 241 -4.20 7.85 -7.59
N THR A 242 -5.47 8.17 -7.34
CA THR A 242 -6.38 8.74 -8.34
C THR A 242 -7.57 9.48 -7.71
N ILE A 243 -7.90 10.62 -8.30
CA ILE A 243 -9.13 11.38 -7.99
C ILE A 243 -10.20 11.22 -9.08
N THR A 244 -9.99 10.27 -10.00
CA THR A 244 -10.91 9.98 -11.09
C THR A 244 -11.44 8.55 -10.97
N TYR A 245 -12.74 8.41 -10.72
CA TYR A 245 -13.41 7.11 -10.68
C TYR A 245 -13.49 6.47 -12.08
N ALA A 246 -13.93 7.25 -13.05
CA ALA A 246 -14.03 6.85 -14.45
C ALA A 246 -13.90 8.11 -15.33
N ARG A 247 -13.76 7.93 -16.64
CA ARG A 247 -13.66 9.06 -17.58
C ARG A 247 -14.85 10.02 -17.38
N GLY A 248 -14.55 11.26 -16.99
CA GLY A 248 -15.56 12.32 -16.73
C GLY A 248 -16.31 12.18 -15.40
N ARG A 249 -15.93 11.23 -14.55
CA ARG A 249 -16.51 11.07 -13.20
C ARG A 249 -15.41 11.15 -12.14
N PRO A 250 -15.41 12.18 -11.30
CA PRO A 250 -14.51 12.28 -10.16
C PRO A 250 -14.82 11.19 -9.10
N VAL A 251 -13.85 10.93 -8.24
CA VAL A 251 -14.03 10.11 -7.03
C VAL A 251 -14.83 10.89 -6.01
N VAL A 252 -15.75 10.23 -5.30
CA VAL A 252 -16.55 10.80 -4.20
C VAL A 252 -16.03 10.32 -2.85
N THR A 253 -15.69 9.02 -2.72
CA THR A 253 -15.12 8.44 -1.49
C THR A 253 -14.02 7.45 -1.80
N ASN A 254 -13.13 7.17 -0.83
CA ASN A 254 -12.17 6.06 -0.95
C ASN A 254 -12.87 4.70 -1.04
N ALA A 255 -13.99 4.53 -0.34
CA ALA A 255 -14.75 3.30 -0.34
C ALA A 255 -15.22 2.89 -1.75
N GLU A 256 -15.68 3.84 -2.59
CA GLU A 256 -16.11 3.52 -3.96
C GLU A 256 -14.96 3.00 -4.86
N LEU A 257 -13.70 3.41 -4.57
CA LEU A 257 -12.52 2.86 -5.26
C LEU A 257 -12.24 1.43 -4.82
N VAL A 258 -12.40 1.14 -3.53
CA VAL A 258 -12.26 -0.22 -2.98
C VAL A 258 -13.39 -1.12 -3.49
N GLU A 259 -14.65 -0.66 -3.47
CA GLU A 259 -15.80 -1.39 -4.04
C GLU A 259 -15.58 -1.77 -5.50
N ARG A 260 -15.07 -0.82 -6.30
CA ARG A 260 -14.73 -1.08 -7.70
C ARG A 260 -13.64 -2.13 -7.85
N ALA A 261 -12.60 -2.06 -7.01
CA ALA A 261 -11.51 -3.03 -7.01
C ALA A 261 -12.00 -4.43 -6.58
N ALA A 262 -12.81 -4.51 -5.53
CA ALA A 262 -13.42 -5.76 -5.07
C ALA A 262 -14.34 -6.38 -6.13
N ALA A 263 -15.20 -5.58 -6.76
CA ALA A 263 -16.05 -6.05 -7.85
C ALA A 263 -15.25 -6.58 -9.06
N ALA A 264 -14.15 -5.93 -9.41
CA ALA A 264 -13.26 -6.40 -10.47
C ALA A 264 -12.55 -7.72 -10.07
N ALA A 265 -12.14 -7.85 -8.82
CA ALA A 265 -11.53 -9.06 -8.27
C ALA A 265 -12.53 -10.23 -8.25
N ASP A 266 -13.80 -9.99 -7.90
CA ASP A 266 -14.88 -10.99 -7.98
C ASP A 266 -15.11 -11.48 -9.41
N LEU A 267 -15.12 -10.57 -10.39
CA LEU A 267 -15.22 -10.94 -11.81
C LEU A 267 -14.03 -11.78 -12.27
N ALA A 268 -12.84 -11.53 -11.72
CA ALA A 268 -11.64 -12.34 -11.96
C ALA A 268 -11.64 -13.67 -11.17
N GLN A 269 -12.71 -13.99 -10.44
CA GLN A 269 -12.83 -15.18 -9.57
C GLN A 269 -11.79 -15.23 -8.46
N ARG A 270 -11.36 -14.04 -7.99
CA ARG A 270 -10.38 -13.85 -6.92
C ARG A 270 -10.91 -12.81 -5.92
N PRO A 271 -11.94 -13.15 -5.12
CA PRO A 271 -12.61 -12.21 -4.23
C PRO A 271 -11.64 -11.53 -3.26
N ALA A 272 -12.07 -10.42 -2.66
CA ALA A 272 -11.28 -9.67 -1.71
C ALA A 272 -10.81 -10.56 -0.55
N MET A 273 -9.52 -10.45 -0.20
CA MET A 273 -8.88 -11.18 0.89
C MET A 273 -9.30 -10.58 2.24
N SER A 274 -9.53 -11.41 3.24
CA SER A 274 -9.79 -10.90 4.59
C SER A 274 -8.52 -10.31 5.23
N PRO A 275 -8.62 -9.38 6.20
CA PRO A 275 -7.44 -8.92 6.94
C PRO A 275 -6.68 -10.03 7.66
N ALA A 276 -7.37 -11.06 8.15
CA ALA A 276 -6.74 -12.22 8.80
C ALA A 276 -5.87 -13.01 7.81
N ASP A 277 -6.41 -13.34 6.62
CA ASP A 277 -5.64 -14.01 5.57
C ASP A 277 -4.49 -13.13 5.05
N ALA A 278 -4.70 -11.80 5.01
CA ALA A 278 -3.67 -10.84 4.63
C ALA A 278 -2.51 -10.80 5.64
N ARG A 279 -2.82 -10.84 6.96
CA ARG A 279 -1.80 -10.93 8.01
C ARG A 279 -0.97 -12.21 7.86
N GLU A 280 -1.62 -13.35 7.65
CA GLU A 280 -0.94 -14.62 7.41
C GLU A 280 -0.03 -14.55 6.17
N MET A 281 -0.55 -14.08 5.05
CA MET A 281 0.21 -13.98 3.80
C MET A 281 1.42 -13.04 3.92
N LEU A 282 1.25 -11.88 4.56
CA LEU A 282 2.31 -10.86 4.68
C LEU A 282 3.27 -11.14 5.84
N GLY A 283 2.98 -12.09 6.71
CA GLY A 283 3.76 -12.36 7.92
C GLY A 283 3.61 -11.25 8.97
N VAL A 284 2.48 -10.55 8.99
CA VAL A 284 2.17 -9.52 9.98
C VAL A 284 1.69 -10.17 11.27
N PRO A 285 2.38 -9.97 12.42
CA PRO A 285 1.96 -10.54 13.69
C PRO A 285 0.58 -10.05 14.14
N ASP A 286 -0.15 -10.89 14.87
CA ASP A 286 -1.32 -10.45 15.63
C ASP A 286 -0.84 -9.68 16.87
N TYR A 287 -1.21 -8.40 16.95
CA TYR A 287 -1.04 -7.61 18.17
C TYR A 287 -2.31 -7.75 19.00
N HIS A 288 -2.25 -8.59 19.99
CA HIS A 288 -3.27 -8.73 21.04
C HIS A 288 -2.90 -7.92 22.28
#